data_cdd6157beba2d3949c0686664ac47e0b
#
_entry.id   cdd6157beba2d3949c0686664ac47e0b
#
_cell.length_a   1.000
_cell.length_b   1.000
_cell.length_c   1.000
_cell.angle_alpha   90.00
_cell.angle_beta   90.00
_cell.angle_gamma   90.00
#
_symmetry.space_group_name_H-M   'P 1'
#
loop_
_entity.id
_entity.type
_entity.pdbx_description
1 polymer ?
#
loop_
_entity_poly.entity_id
_entity_poly.type
_entity_poly.pdbx_seq_one_letter_code
_entity_poly.pdbx_strand_id
1 'polypeptide(L)'
;MRTMFKPFSNMQAGHWLPLFAIAIGLNSTLLAQQNEYFQPLNEKMAPGFVADTLARVRQYDPAWLQPVSVELPTAGTVSVFSGASTPNAVLASPAQFSVNAGHIYRLRIADMPEFPGVEVYPSIEILDRLHPPQGRESDYPIPVVLTEADIREAIDGHMVTRVVYLEQPQLAASFDPLRREIPESINPADNALQEADKLGRPMIIVRIGGRTPTGSHMPYMYFGSGGGFGLGNSIPVNTGVVKMSGKRGPKSSLASR
;
A
#
# COMPACT_ATOMS: atom_id res chain seq x y z
N MET A 1 38.49 -28.79 5.36
CA MET A 1 38.61 -30.00 6.18
C MET A 1 39.90 -29.89 6.98
N ARG A 2 39.82 -29.47 8.25
CA ARG A 2 40.85 -29.65 9.27
C ARG A 2 40.26 -29.28 10.63
N THR A 3 39.89 -30.29 11.38
CA THR A 3 39.53 -30.31 12.79
C THR A 3 40.79 -30.23 13.64
N MET A 4 40.78 -29.42 14.70
CA MET A 4 41.73 -29.54 15.80
C MET A 4 40.98 -29.58 17.13
N PHE A 5 41.02 -30.74 17.75
CA PHE A 5 40.69 -30.99 19.15
C PHE A 5 41.94 -30.71 20.02
N LYS A 6 41.72 -30.17 21.24
CA LYS A 6 42.70 -30.30 22.32
C LYS A 6 42.01 -30.71 23.62
N PRO A 7 42.56 -31.64 24.36
CA PRO A 7 41.91 -32.26 25.51
C PRO A 7 42.19 -31.56 26.85
N PHE A 8 41.32 -31.87 27.78
CA PHE A 8 41.37 -31.55 29.22
C PHE A 8 42.62 -32.10 29.92
N SER A 9 43.15 -31.40 30.90
CA SER A 9 43.89 -31.98 32.00
C SER A 9 43.47 -31.38 33.34
N ASN A 10 43.11 -32.28 34.23
CA ASN A 10 42.83 -32.12 35.67
C ASN A 10 44.11 -31.70 36.46
N MET A 11 43.91 -31.02 37.57
CA MET A 11 44.44 -31.31 38.91
C MET A 11 44.32 -30.06 39.81
N GLN A 12 43.69 -30.16 40.84
CA GLN A 12 43.84 -30.61 42.20
C GLN A 12 43.75 -29.48 43.23
N ALA A 13 43.15 -29.85 44.33
CA ALA A 13 42.73 -29.11 45.50
C ALA A 13 43.84 -28.47 46.33
N GLY A 14 43.54 -27.37 47.00
CA GLY A 14 44.31 -26.80 48.10
C GLY A 14 43.44 -25.84 48.89
N HIS A 15 43.14 -26.25 50.14
CA HIS A 15 42.44 -25.45 51.14
C HIS A 15 43.20 -24.19 51.51
N TRP A 16 42.49 -23.09 51.87
CA TRP A 16 42.58 -22.36 53.15
C TRP A 16 41.68 -21.11 53.11
N LEU A 17 40.83 -20.98 54.13
CA LEU A 17 39.96 -19.88 54.51
C LEU A 17 40.78 -18.85 55.33
N PRO A 18 40.17 -17.69 55.78
CA PRO A 18 39.24 -16.71 55.20
C PRO A 18 39.81 -15.29 55.27
N LEU A 19 39.30 -14.37 54.49
CA LEU A 19 39.44 -12.95 54.82
C LEU A 19 38.27 -12.16 54.25
N PHE A 20 37.65 -11.43 55.14
CA PHE A 20 36.63 -10.40 54.91
C PHE A 20 36.95 -9.57 53.67
N ALA A 21 36.09 -9.58 52.71
CA ALA A 21 36.07 -8.61 51.63
C ALA A 21 34.69 -7.96 51.57
N ILE A 22 34.69 -6.70 51.94
CA ILE A 22 33.66 -5.73 51.81
C ILE A 22 32.99 -5.81 50.45
N ALA A 23 31.71 -6.15 50.43
CA ALA A 23 30.87 -6.06 49.23
C ALA A 23 30.59 -4.57 48.94
N ILE A 24 31.47 -3.99 48.14
CA ILE A 24 31.13 -2.74 47.42
C ILE A 24 30.15 -3.17 46.31
N GLY A 25 28.89 -2.89 46.53
CA GLY A 25 27.84 -3.07 45.53
C GLY A 25 28.11 -2.14 44.36
N LEU A 26 28.81 -2.63 43.35
CA LEU A 26 28.76 -2.08 41.99
C LEU A 26 27.39 -2.42 41.44
N ASN A 27 26.43 -1.51 41.66
CA ASN A 27 25.24 -1.45 40.83
C ASN A 27 25.69 -1.20 39.38
N SER A 28 26.09 -2.26 38.67
CA SER A 28 26.14 -2.25 37.24
C SER A 28 24.70 -2.08 36.78
N THR A 29 24.26 -0.86 36.59
CA THR A 29 23.14 -0.59 35.71
C THR A 29 23.54 -1.18 34.37
N LEU A 30 23.13 -2.40 34.12
CA LEU A 30 22.98 -2.94 32.79
C LEU A 30 22.04 -1.97 32.08
N LEU A 31 22.62 -0.94 31.46
CA LEU A 31 21.98 -0.30 30.34
C LEU A 31 21.80 -1.42 29.33
N ALA A 32 20.64 -2.06 29.39
CA ALA A 32 20.14 -2.83 28.27
C ALA A 32 20.17 -1.84 27.10
N GLN A 33 21.23 -1.91 26.29
CA GLN A 33 21.18 -1.39 24.95
C GLN A 33 20.01 -2.14 24.32
N GLN A 34 18.84 -1.52 24.36
CA GLN A 34 17.79 -1.82 23.41
C GLN A 34 18.46 -1.56 22.08
N ASN A 35 19.00 -2.62 21.47
CA ASN A 35 19.20 -2.63 20.04
C ASN A 35 17.79 -2.43 19.47
N GLU A 36 17.41 -1.17 19.31
CA GLU A 36 16.30 -0.82 18.43
C GLU A 36 16.75 -1.41 17.07
N TYR A 37 16.22 -2.58 16.78
CA TYR A 37 16.33 -3.14 15.44
C TYR A 37 15.56 -2.16 14.54
N PHE A 38 16.31 -1.20 14.01
CA PHE A 38 15.79 -0.33 12.98
C PHE A 38 15.50 -1.19 11.76
N GLN A 39 14.25 -1.59 11.63
CA GLN A 39 13.79 -2.28 10.45
C GLN A 39 13.36 -1.22 9.43
N PRO A 40 14.08 -1.06 8.32
CA PRO A 40 13.69 -0.11 7.29
C PRO A 40 12.32 -0.48 6.74
N LEU A 41 11.52 0.54 6.43
CA LEU A 41 10.25 0.33 5.76
C LEU A 41 10.49 -0.40 4.44
N ASN A 42 9.65 -1.37 4.13
CA ASN A 42 9.69 -2.09 2.87
C ASN A 42 8.29 -2.43 2.37
N GLU A 43 8.19 -2.73 1.09
CA GLU A 43 6.92 -3.06 0.42
C GLU A 43 6.33 -4.40 0.85
N LYS A 44 7.09 -5.25 1.55
CA LYS A 44 6.63 -6.56 2.05
C LYS A 44 5.90 -6.47 3.39
N MET A 45 5.90 -5.30 4.01
CA MET A 45 5.13 -5.04 5.23
C MET A 45 3.63 -5.16 4.96
N ALA A 46 2.85 -5.32 6.04
CA ALA A 46 1.39 -5.43 5.91
C ALA A 46 0.81 -4.25 5.10
N PRO A 47 -0.15 -4.49 4.20
CA PRO A 47 -0.76 -3.43 3.41
C PRO A 47 -1.32 -2.30 4.28
N GLY A 48 -0.95 -1.06 3.98
CA GLY A 48 -1.32 0.14 4.72
C GLY A 48 -0.34 0.54 5.82
N PHE A 49 0.59 -0.34 6.22
CA PHE A 49 1.52 -0.06 7.31
C PHE A 49 2.52 1.07 6.96
N VAL A 50 3.05 1.05 5.74
CA VAL A 50 4.03 2.07 5.31
C VAL A 50 3.37 3.43 5.22
N ALA A 51 2.19 3.53 4.60
CA ALA A 51 1.45 4.79 4.49
C ALA A 51 1.06 5.36 5.85
N ASP A 52 0.52 4.53 6.77
CA ASP A 52 0.16 4.94 8.12
C ASP A 52 1.40 5.46 8.91
N THR A 53 2.53 4.76 8.79
CA THR A 53 3.78 5.17 9.43
C THR A 53 4.26 6.51 8.91
N LEU A 54 4.26 6.71 7.58
CA LEU A 54 4.67 7.97 6.97
C LEU A 54 3.70 9.11 7.32
N ALA A 55 2.39 8.82 7.38
CA ALA A 55 1.38 9.82 7.76
C ALA A 55 1.60 10.36 9.18
N ARG A 56 1.97 9.50 10.12
CA ARG A 56 2.29 9.90 11.51
C ARG A 56 3.50 10.83 11.58
N VAL A 57 4.49 10.61 10.72
CA VAL A 57 5.71 11.43 10.68
C VAL A 57 5.48 12.73 9.91
N ARG A 58 4.79 12.68 8.77
CA ARG A 58 4.63 13.81 7.84
C ARG A 58 3.41 14.68 8.13
N GLN A 59 2.46 14.20 8.93
CA GLN A 59 1.24 14.92 9.31
C GLN A 59 0.50 15.54 8.13
N TYR A 60 0.05 14.68 7.20
CA TYR A 60 -0.70 15.14 6.02
C TYR A 60 -2.00 15.86 6.37
N ASP A 61 -2.28 16.94 5.65
CA ASP A 61 -3.58 17.61 5.73
C ASP A 61 -4.68 16.68 5.17
N PRO A 62 -5.65 16.26 5.98
CA PRO A 62 -6.73 15.38 5.53
C PRO A 62 -7.67 16.03 4.51
N ALA A 63 -7.68 17.35 4.41
CA ALA A 63 -8.46 18.06 3.40
C ALA A 63 -7.83 18.00 1.99
N TRP A 64 -6.52 17.67 1.92
CA TRP A 64 -5.82 17.55 0.66
C TRP A 64 -6.00 16.16 0.07
N LEU A 65 -6.52 16.10 -1.16
CA LEU A 65 -6.65 14.86 -1.93
C LEU A 65 -5.64 14.85 -3.08
N GLN A 66 -4.82 13.81 -3.13
CA GLN A 66 -3.86 13.56 -4.20
C GLN A 66 -4.57 12.93 -5.40
N PRO A 67 -4.55 13.55 -6.59
CA PRO A 67 -5.03 12.93 -7.82
C PRO A 67 -4.19 11.71 -8.22
N VAL A 68 -4.86 10.64 -8.63
CA VAL A 68 -4.29 9.39 -9.12
C VAL A 68 -4.99 9.02 -10.42
N SER A 69 -4.24 8.54 -11.41
CA SER A 69 -4.76 7.98 -12.66
C SER A 69 -4.41 6.50 -12.74
N VAL A 70 -5.41 5.64 -12.84
CA VAL A 70 -5.22 4.20 -13.02
C VAL A 70 -5.44 3.85 -14.49
N GLU A 71 -4.40 3.30 -15.10
CA GLU A 71 -4.39 2.92 -16.51
C GLU A 71 -4.30 1.41 -16.64
N LEU A 72 -5.20 0.84 -17.44
CA LEU A 72 -5.22 -0.58 -17.79
C LEU A 72 -4.55 -0.77 -19.16
N PRO A 73 -4.12 -2.00 -19.49
CA PRO A 73 -3.52 -2.30 -20.80
C PRO A 73 -4.43 -1.91 -21.96
N THR A 74 -5.72 -2.06 -21.76
CA THR A 74 -6.79 -1.74 -22.69
C THR A 74 -8.00 -1.15 -21.96
N ALA A 75 -9.20 -1.30 -22.53
CA ALA A 75 -10.43 -0.91 -21.85
C ALA A 75 -10.69 -1.76 -20.59
N GLY A 76 -11.51 -1.22 -19.70
CA GLY A 76 -11.93 -1.90 -18.47
C GLY A 76 -12.56 -0.93 -17.50
N THR A 77 -13.10 -1.46 -16.40
CA THR A 77 -13.69 -0.68 -15.32
C THR A 77 -12.83 -0.76 -14.07
N VAL A 78 -12.72 0.37 -13.37
CA VAL A 78 -12.00 0.51 -12.10
C VAL A 78 -13.01 0.97 -11.04
N SER A 79 -13.34 0.09 -10.10
CA SER A 79 -14.13 0.46 -8.92
C SER A 79 -13.17 0.82 -7.78
N VAL A 80 -13.42 1.91 -7.08
CA VAL A 80 -12.57 2.40 -6.00
C VAL A 80 -13.29 2.25 -4.67
N PHE A 81 -12.62 1.62 -3.68
CA PHE A 81 -13.13 1.40 -2.34
C PHE A 81 -12.26 2.11 -1.31
N SER A 82 -12.92 2.74 -0.33
CA SER A 82 -12.29 3.45 0.77
C SER A 82 -12.89 3.00 2.11
N GLY A 83 -12.53 1.79 2.56
CA GLY A 83 -12.95 1.24 3.86
C GLY A 83 -14.31 0.55 3.91
N ALA A 84 -15.14 0.65 2.86
CA ALA A 84 -16.44 -0.03 2.79
C ALA A 84 -16.51 -1.00 1.61
N SER A 85 -17.37 -2.03 1.70
CA SER A 85 -17.59 -2.99 0.62
C SER A 85 -18.38 -2.42 -0.57
N THR A 86 -18.97 -1.23 -0.41
CA THR A 86 -19.60 -0.50 -1.51
C THR A 86 -18.56 0.44 -2.12
N PRO A 87 -18.35 0.39 -3.45
CA PRO A 87 -17.39 1.28 -4.09
C PRO A 87 -17.84 2.74 -4.01
N ASN A 88 -16.87 3.65 -3.81
CA ASN A 88 -17.09 5.08 -3.88
C ASN A 88 -17.40 5.56 -5.30
N ALA A 89 -16.78 4.92 -6.29
CA ALA A 89 -17.01 5.17 -7.72
C ALA A 89 -16.68 3.94 -8.56
N VAL A 90 -17.27 3.88 -9.75
CA VAL A 90 -16.93 2.96 -10.84
C VAL A 90 -16.61 3.80 -12.07
N LEU A 91 -15.38 3.69 -12.55
CA LEU A 91 -14.83 4.56 -13.59
C LEU A 91 -14.32 3.71 -14.76
N ALA A 92 -14.38 4.24 -15.99
CA ALA A 92 -13.71 3.62 -17.12
C ALA A 92 -12.20 3.94 -17.08
N SER A 93 -11.37 3.01 -17.59
CA SER A 93 -9.94 3.26 -17.79
C SER A 93 -9.70 4.21 -18.97
N PRO A 94 -8.80 5.21 -18.86
CA PRO A 94 -8.04 5.59 -17.67
C PRO A 94 -8.92 6.24 -16.58
N ALA A 95 -8.81 5.73 -15.35
CA ALA A 95 -9.65 6.15 -14.23
C ALA A 95 -8.94 7.17 -13.35
N GLN A 96 -9.38 8.42 -13.37
CA GLN A 96 -8.82 9.47 -12.55
C GLN A 96 -9.71 9.78 -11.34
N PHE A 97 -9.13 9.76 -10.16
CA PHE A 97 -9.79 10.08 -8.89
C PHE A 97 -8.78 10.68 -7.92
N SER A 98 -9.25 11.20 -6.78
CA SER A 98 -8.39 11.82 -5.78
C SER A 98 -8.55 11.16 -4.42
N VAL A 99 -7.45 10.98 -3.69
CA VAL A 99 -7.36 10.21 -2.44
C VAL A 99 -6.38 10.84 -1.45
N ASN A 100 -6.53 10.54 -0.16
CA ASN A 100 -5.59 11.03 0.84
C ASN A 100 -4.27 10.26 0.84
N ALA A 101 -3.16 10.96 1.03
CA ALA A 101 -1.90 10.34 1.42
C ALA A 101 -2.01 9.77 2.84
N GLY A 102 -1.23 8.72 3.13
CA GLY A 102 -1.26 8.04 4.42
C GLY A 102 -2.32 6.94 4.51
N HIS A 103 -3.03 6.65 3.43
CA HIS A 103 -4.11 5.67 3.41
C HIS A 103 -3.89 4.60 2.33
N ILE A 104 -4.55 3.44 2.55
CA ILE A 104 -4.65 2.38 1.56
C ILE A 104 -6.08 2.32 1.01
N TYR A 105 -6.20 2.11 -0.29
CA TYR A 105 -7.43 1.94 -1.02
C TYR A 105 -7.44 0.60 -1.73
N ARG A 106 -8.62 0.00 -1.89
CA ARG A 106 -8.82 -1.19 -2.70
C ARG A 106 -9.42 -0.78 -4.03
N LEU A 107 -8.92 -1.37 -5.09
CA LEU A 107 -9.54 -1.28 -6.41
C LEU A 107 -10.19 -2.62 -6.76
N ARG A 108 -11.18 -2.61 -7.64
CA ARG A 108 -11.64 -3.77 -8.39
C ARG A 108 -11.52 -3.41 -9.86
N ILE A 109 -10.82 -4.24 -10.59
CA ILE A 109 -10.65 -4.12 -12.03
C ILE A 109 -11.44 -5.25 -12.67
N ALA A 110 -12.29 -4.88 -13.62
CA ALA A 110 -13.18 -5.80 -14.30
C ALA A 110 -13.43 -5.35 -15.76
N ASP A 111 -14.19 -6.14 -16.49
CA ASP A 111 -14.64 -5.84 -17.86
C ASP A 111 -13.49 -5.59 -18.84
N MET A 112 -12.37 -6.28 -18.62
CA MET A 112 -11.21 -6.23 -19.51
C MET A 112 -11.44 -7.17 -20.71
N PRO A 113 -11.35 -6.69 -21.96
CA PRO A 113 -11.59 -7.52 -23.14
C PRO A 113 -10.64 -8.73 -23.26
N GLU A 114 -9.38 -8.58 -22.81
CA GLU A 114 -8.36 -9.63 -22.86
C GLU A 114 -8.56 -10.70 -21.78
N PHE A 115 -9.33 -10.38 -20.73
CA PHE A 115 -9.60 -11.26 -19.59
C PHE A 115 -11.10 -11.31 -19.29
N PRO A 116 -11.92 -11.87 -20.18
CA PRO A 116 -13.37 -11.88 -20.00
C PRO A 116 -13.80 -12.59 -18.72
N GLY A 117 -14.60 -11.91 -17.89
CA GLY A 117 -15.10 -12.45 -16.63
C GLY A 117 -14.09 -12.52 -15.48
N VAL A 118 -12.88 -12.04 -15.70
CA VAL A 118 -11.86 -11.95 -14.65
C VAL A 118 -12.01 -10.65 -13.88
N GLU A 119 -11.91 -10.75 -12.56
CA GLU A 119 -11.83 -9.63 -11.65
C GLU A 119 -10.55 -9.72 -10.83
N VAL A 120 -9.81 -8.64 -10.73
CA VAL A 120 -8.65 -8.52 -9.86
C VAL A 120 -8.86 -7.37 -8.87
N TYR A 121 -8.29 -7.53 -7.67
CA TYR A 121 -8.50 -6.61 -6.55
C TYR A 121 -7.19 -6.01 -6.05
N PRO A 122 -6.51 -5.16 -6.83
CA PRO A 122 -5.30 -4.51 -6.38
C PRO A 122 -5.55 -3.56 -5.21
N SER A 123 -4.52 -3.35 -4.40
CA SER A 123 -4.48 -2.26 -3.43
C SER A 123 -3.47 -1.21 -3.86
N ILE A 124 -3.81 0.04 -3.63
CA ILE A 124 -2.91 1.17 -3.74
C ILE A 124 -2.73 1.80 -2.35
N GLU A 125 -1.49 2.00 -1.96
CA GLU A 125 -1.10 2.58 -0.68
C GLU A 125 -0.39 3.90 -0.96
N ILE A 126 -1.00 5.01 -0.56
CA ILE A 126 -0.55 6.36 -0.93
C ILE A 126 0.45 6.84 0.10
N LEU A 127 1.72 6.93 -0.29
CA LEU A 127 2.83 7.25 0.61
C LEU A 127 3.09 8.76 0.72
N ASP A 128 2.83 9.50 -0.36
CA ASP A 128 3.11 10.93 -0.41
C ASP A 128 2.20 11.64 -1.41
N ARG A 129 2.35 12.95 -1.49
CA ARG A 129 1.59 13.83 -2.38
C ARG A 129 2.51 14.68 -3.25
N LEU A 130 2.01 15.04 -4.42
CA LEU A 130 2.61 16.08 -5.25
C LEU A 130 2.23 17.47 -4.74
N HIS A 131 2.98 18.46 -5.13
CA HIS A 131 2.73 19.88 -4.82
C HIS A 131 2.65 20.69 -6.13
N PRO A 132 1.61 20.45 -6.95
CA PRO A 132 1.41 21.21 -8.18
C PRO A 132 1.04 22.67 -7.88
N PRO A 133 1.10 23.56 -8.89
CA PRO A 133 0.56 24.89 -8.76
C PRO A 133 -0.92 24.87 -8.33
N GLN A 134 -1.29 25.79 -7.45
CA GLN A 134 -2.65 25.89 -6.91
C GLN A 134 -3.71 25.96 -8.02
N GLY A 135 -4.76 25.17 -7.92
CA GLY A 135 -5.84 25.07 -8.89
C GLY A 135 -5.54 24.23 -10.12
N ARG A 136 -4.38 23.58 -10.15
CA ARG A 136 -3.97 22.66 -11.23
C ARG A 136 -3.68 21.25 -10.74
N GLU A 137 -4.19 20.91 -9.59
CA GLU A 137 -3.93 19.63 -8.93
C GLU A 137 -4.36 18.44 -9.81
N SER A 138 -5.50 18.58 -10.48
CA SER A 138 -6.06 17.55 -11.38
C SER A 138 -5.22 17.30 -12.66
N ASP A 139 -4.36 18.25 -13.03
CA ASP A 139 -3.51 18.13 -14.22
C ASP A 139 -2.27 17.25 -13.95
N TYR A 140 -2.01 16.94 -12.67
CA TYR A 140 -0.83 16.19 -12.22
C TYR A 140 -1.23 14.96 -11.39
N PRO A 141 -1.99 14.02 -11.97
CA PRO A 141 -2.29 12.77 -11.29
C PRO A 141 -1.03 11.90 -11.22
N ILE A 142 -0.86 11.15 -10.11
CA ILE A 142 0.17 10.13 -10.04
C ILE A 142 -0.30 8.93 -10.90
N PRO A 143 0.46 8.52 -11.94
CA PRO A 143 0.06 7.42 -12.79
C PRO A 143 0.28 6.07 -12.08
N VAL A 144 -0.71 5.21 -12.15
CA VAL A 144 -0.65 3.80 -11.76
C VAL A 144 -0.96 2.97 -13.00
N VAL A 145 0.09 2.57 -13.70
CA VAL A 145 -0.03 1.77 -14.93
C VAL A 145 0.02 0.30 -14.58
N LEU A 146 -1.06 -0.44 -14.86
CA LEU A 146 -1.12 -1.89 -14.73
C LEU A 146 -0.91 -2.51 -16.11
N THR A 147 0.06 -3.41 -16.20
CA THR A 147 0.38 -4.08 -17.47
C THR A 147 -0.40 -5.38 -17.61
N GLU A 148 -0.50 -5.88 -18.82
CA GLU A 148 -1.07 -7.21 -19.09
C GLU A 148 -0.32 -8.31 -18.33
N ALA A 149 1.01 -8.20 -18.22
CA ALA A 149 1.83 -9.12 -17.45
C ALA A 149 1.46 -9.14 -15.96
N ASP A 150 1.20 -7.98 -15.35
CA ASP A 150 0.79 -7.90 -13.93
C ASP A 150 -0.53 -8.63 -13.69
N ILE A 151 -1.47 -8.47 -14.62
CA ILE A 151 -2.79 -9.09 -14.51
C ILE A 151 -2.67 -10.60 -14.68
N ARG A 152 -1.84 -11.08 -15.61
CA ARG A 152 -1.57 -12.50 -15.80
C ARG A 152 -0.94 -13.13 -14.56
N GLU A 153 0.11 -12.53 -14.02
CA GLU A 153 0.76 -13.00 -12.80
C GLU A 153 -0.23 -13.09 -11.63
N ALA A 154 -1.12 -12.09 -11.50
CA ALA A 154 -2.14 -12.10 -10.47
C ALA A 154 -3.18 -13.22 -10.66
N ILE A 155 -3.60 -13.49 -11.89
CA ILE A 155 -4.52 -14.59 -12.24
C ILE A 155 -3.87 -15.95 -11.93
N ASP A 156 -2.57 -16.09 -12.21
CA ASP A 156 -1.78 -17.29 -11.94
C ASP A 156 -1.49 -17.49 -10.42
N GLY A 157 -2.00 -16.59 -9.58
CA GLY A 157 -1.91 -16.68 -8.12
C GLY A 157 -0.66 -16.05 -7.51
N HIS A 158 0.16 -15.39 -8.31
CA HIS A 158 1.32 -14.65 -7.84
C HIS A 158 0.93 -13.26 -7.34
N MET A 159 1.73 -12.71 -6.43
CA MET A 159 1.56 -11.34 -5.98
C MET A 159 2.61 -10.45 -6.63
N VAL A 160 2.15 -9.48 -7.42
CA VAL A 160 2.99 -8.44 -7.99
C VAL A 160 2.95 -7.22 -7.07
N THR A 161 4.12 -6.68 -6.74
CA THR A 161 4.26 -5.43 -6.00
C THR A 161 5.06 -4.45 -6.81
N ARG A 162 4.57 -3.22 -6.91
CA ARG A 162 5.23 -2.11 -7.59
C ARG A 162 5.30 -0.90 -6.69
N VAL A 163 6.39 -0.14 -6.82
CA VAL A 163 6.56 1.16 -6.16
C VAL A 163 6.62 2.22 -7.25
N VAL A 164 5.63 3.10 -7.26
CA VAL A 164 5.63 4.30 -8.09
C VAL A 164 6.40 5.39 -7.35
N TYR A 165 7.36 6.02 -7.97
CA TYR A 165 8.18 7.06 -7.36
C TYR A 165 8.33 8.28 -8.27
N LEU A 166 8.50 9.44 -7.64
CA LEU A 166 8.83 10.69 -8.33
C LEU A 166 10.34 10.76 -8.48
N GLU A 167 10.83 10.62 -9.70
CA GLU A 167 12.26 10.63 -10.03
C GLU A 167 12.91 11.96 -9.64
N GLN A 168 14.16 11.90 -9.19
CA GLN A 168 14.94 13.10 -8.92
C GLN A 168 15.27 13.80 -10.25
N PRO A 169 15.14 15.15 -10.33
CA PRO A 169 15.36 15.87 -11.57
C PRO A 169 16.76 15.66 -12.20
N GLN A 170 17.75 15.36 -11.35
CA GLN A 170 19.13 15.11 -11.78
C GLN A 170 19.32 13.73 -12.41
N LEU A 171 18.45 12.78 -12.09
CA LEU A 171 18.45 11.41 -12.60
C LEU A 171 17.45 11.22 -13.74
N ALA A 172 16.50 12.16 -13.85
CA ALA A 172 15.44 12.08 -14.84
C ALA A 172 16.02 12.09 -16.26
N ALA A 173 15.65 11.08 -17.06
CA ALA A 173 15.96 11.09 -18.48
C ALA A 173 15.23 12.24 -19.18
N SER A 174 15.80 12.70 -20.30
CA SER A 174 15.11 13.69 -21.14
C SER A 174 13.74 13.15 -21.54
N PHE A 175 12.71 14.00 -21.43
CA PHE A 175 11.34 13.63 -21.79
C PHE A 175 11.29 13.20 -23.26
N ASP A 176 10.90 11.96 -23.49
CA ASP A 176 10.63 11.40 -24.82
C ASP A 176 9.16 10.94 -24.84
N PRO A 177 8.27 11.65 -25.57
CA PRO A 177 6.85 11.31 -25.61
C PRO A 177 6.56 9.96 -26.28
N LEU A 178 7.53 9.39 -26.99
CA LEU A 178 7.41 8.07 -27.64
C LEU A 178 7.95 6.92 -26.77
N ARG A 179 8.66 7.25 -25.69
CA ARG A 179 9.21 6.25 -24.77
C ARG A 179 8.11 5.78 -23.82
N ARG A 180 7.67 4.55 -23.99
CA ARG A 180 6.88 3.89 -22.94
C ARG A 180 7.76 3.67 -21.72
N GLU A 181 7.30 4.13 -20.57
CA GLU A 181 7.93 3.77 -19.30
C GLU A 181 7.82 2.26 -19.10
N ILE A 182 8.95 1.57 -19.21
CA ILE A 182 9.05 0.15 -18.90
C ILE A 182 9.37 0.07 -17.40
N PRO A 183 8.53 -0.59 -16.60
CA PRO A 183 8.82 -0.77 -15.19
C PRO A 183 10.17 -1.47 -14.99
N GLU A 184 11.02 -0.90 -14.17
CA GLU A 184 12.29 -1.51 -13.80
C GLU A 184 12.04 -2.74 -12.92
N SER A 185 12.60 -3.88 -13.31
CA SER A 185 12.51 -5.11 -12.53
C SER A 185 13.68 -5.16 -11.56
N ILE A 186 13.37 -5.30 -10.28
CA ILE A 186 14.38 -5.47 -9.23
C ILE A 186 14.40 -6.91 -8.74
N ASN A 187 15.52 -7.32 -8.09
CA ASN A 187 15.62 -8.64 -7.49
C ASN A 187 14.54 -8.80 -6.39
N PRO A 188 13.78 -9.92 -6.36
CA PRO A 188 12.76 -10.17 -5.32
C PRO A 188 13.29 -10.17 -3.88
N ALA A 189 14.59 -10.34 -3.67
CA ALA A 189 15.23 -10.27 -2.35
C ALA A 189 15.44 -8.82 -1.87
N ASP A 190 15.52 -7.87 -2.79
CA ASP A 190 15.77 -6.46 -2.48
C ASP A 190 14.52 -5.77 -1.93
N ASN A 191 14.72 -4.62 -1.30
CA ASN A 191 13.65 -3.77 -0.82
C ASN A 191 13.29 -2.74 -1.90
N ALA A 192 12.17 -2.96 -2.60
CA ALA A 192 11.74 -2.08 -3.69
C ALA A 192 11.48 -0.64 -3.23
N LEU A 193 11.01 -0.46 -2.01
CA LEU A 193 10.80 0.87 -1.45
C LEU A 193 12.12 1.62 -1.25
N GLN A 194 13.14 0.92 -0.78
CA GLN A 194 14.49 1.49 -0.60
C GLN A 194 15.16 1.79 -1.94
N GLU A 195 15.00 0.93 -2.94
CA GLU A 195 15.52 1.21 -4.29
C GLU A 195 14.84 2.43 -4.92
N ALA A 196 13.51 2.52 -4.80
CA ALA A 196 12.77 3.69 -5.25
C ALA A 196 13.20 4.98 -4.53
N ASP A 197 13.53 4.92 -3.22
CA ASP A 197 13.98 6.06 -2.43
C ASP A 197 15.37 6.57 -2.87
N LYS A 198 16.24 5.68 -3.37
CA LYS A 198 17.53 6.07 -3.97
C LYS A 198 17.37 6.84 -5.28
N LEU A 199 16.38 6.48 -6.08
CA LEU A 199 16.12 7.05 -7.40
C LEU A 199 15.24 8.30 -7.32
N GLY A 200 14.44 8.41 -6.27
CA GLY A 200 13.49 9.49 -6.14
C GLY A 200 12.69 9.43 -4.85
N ARG A 201 11.47 9.91 -4.90
CA ARG A 201 10.57 9.91 -3.75
C ARG A 201 9.45 8.90 -3.97
N PRO A 202 9.35 7.83 -3.17
CA PRO A 202 8.26 6.88 -3.24
C PRO A 202 6.90 7.56 -3.02
N MET A 203 5.96 7.33 -3.93
CA MET A 203 4.64 7.97 -3.96
C MET A 203 3.51 6.98 -3.68
N ILE A 204 3.55 5.79 -4.31
CA ILE A 204 2.49 4.79 -4.19
C ILE A 204 3.12 3.40 -4.18
N ILE A 205 2.62 2.51 -3.29
CA ILE A 205 2.84 1.07 -3.41
C ILE A 205 1.58 0.45 -4.01
N VAL A 206 1.73 -0.28 -5.09
CA VAL A 206 0.67 -1.05 -5.74
C VAL A 206 0.91 -2.53 -5.48
N ARG A 207 -0.11 -3.24 -4.99
CA ARG A 207 -0.07 -4.70 -4.83
C ARG A 207 -1.25 -5.32 -5.55
N ILE A 208 -0.97 -6.25 -6.44
CA ILE A 208 -1.98 -6.98 -7.20
C ILE A 208 -1.75 -8.49 -7.01
N GLY A 209 -2.80 -9.23 -6.76
CA GLY A 209 -2.75 -10.69 -6.57
C GLY A 209 -4.11 -11.31 -6.82
N GLY A 210 -4.15 -12.63 -6.90
CA GLY A 210 -5.34 -13.41 -7.27
C GLY A 210 -6.44 -13.53 -6.20
N ARG A 211 -6.31 -12.83 -5.04
CA ARG A 211 -7.33 -12.92 -4.00
C ARG A 211 -8.55 -12.09 -4.36
N THR A 212 -9.69 -12.76 -4.49
CA THR A 212 -11.01 -12.14 -4.67
C THR A 212 -11.79 -12.13 -3.35
N PRO A 213 -12.71 -11.15 -3.13
CA PRO A 213 -13.58 -11.13 -1.97
C PRO A 213 -14.63 -12.24 -2.11
N THR A 214 -14.39 -13.38 -1.46
CA THR A 214 -15.33 -14.50 -1.43
C THR A 214 -15.86 -14.71 -0.01
N GLY A 215 -17.18 -14.69 0.15
CA GLY A 215 -17.84 -15.00 1.42
C GLY A 215 -18.16 -13.80 2.31
N SER A 216 -18.80 -14.08 3.45
CA SER A 216 -19.35 -13.09 4.38
C SER A 216 -18.31 -12.45 5.33
N HIS A 217 -17.09 -12.97 5.37
CA HIS A 217 -16.07 -12.56 6.33
C HIS A 217 -14.82 -12.04 5.61
N MET A 218 -14.86 -10.76 5.22
CA MET A 218 -13.67 -10.09 4.72
C MET A 218 -12.78 -9.62 5.87
N PRO A 219 -11.45 -9.72 5.74
CA PRO A 219 -10.54 -9.15 6.73
C PRO A 219 -10.81 -7.66 6.94
N TYR A 220 -10.62 -7.21 8.20
CA TYR A 220 -10.63 -5.78 8.50
C TYR A 220 -9.66 -5.05 7.56
N MET A 221 -10.06 -3.89 7.09
CA MET A 221 -9.31 -3.06 6.12
C MET A 221 -9.11 -3.70 4.72
N TYR A 222 -9.77 -4.81 4.38
CA TYR A 222 -9.67 -5.35 3.02
C TYR A 222 -10.05 -4.32 1.96
N PHE A 223 -11.11 -3.55 2.21
CA PHE A 223 -11.60 -2.50 1.30
C PHE A 223 -10.93 -1.13 1.52
N GLY A 224 -9.82 -1.07 2.24
CA GLY A 224 -9.05 0.15 2.51
C GLY A 224 -9.20 0.67 3.93
N SER A 225 -8.48 1.75 4.25
CA SER A 225 -8.39 2.32 5.60
C SER A 225 -9.36 3.47 5.89
N GLY A 226 -10.28 3.77 4.97
CA GLY A 226 -11.29 4.82 5.19
C GLY A 226 -10.80 6.24 4.89
N GLY A 227 -9.76 6.40 4.08
CA GLY A 227 -9.29 7.72 3.64
C GLY A 227 -10.32 8.47 2.77
N GLY A 228 -10.18 9.78 2.64
CA GLY A 228 -11.01 10.64 1.80
C GLY A 228 -10.95 10.21 0.32
N PHE A 229 -12.04 10.49 -0.38
CA PHE A 229 -12.19 10.19 -1.80
C PHE A 229 -12.85 11.35 -2.52
N GLY A 230 -12.35 11.71 -3.70
CA GLY A 230 -12.94 12.69 -4.61
C GLY A 230 -12.95 12.17 -6.05
N LEU A 231 -13.97 12.52 -6.80
CA LEU A 231 -13.96 12.29 -8.24
C LEU A 231 -12.98 13.27 -8.88
N GLY A 232 -12.08 12.73 -9.69
CA GLY A 232 -11.25 13.56 -10.58
C GLY A 232 -12.02 14.01 -11.82
N ASN A 233 -11.34 14.14 -12.94
CA ASN A 233 -11.94 14.50 -14.23
C ASN A 233 -12.66 13.33 -14.93
N SER A 234 -12.67 12.14 -14.33
CA SER A 234 -13.33 10.96 -14.90
C SER A 234 -14.84 11.00 -14.73
N ILE A 235 -15.55 10.53 -15.75
CA ILE A 235 -17.01 10.38 -15.70
C ILE A 235 -17.32 9.00 -15.09
N PRO A 236 -18.17 8.91 -14.04
CA PRO A 236 -18.58 7.63 -13.50
C PRO A 236 -19.35 6.79 -14.53
N VAL A 237 -19.01 5.50 -14.59
CA VAL A 237 -19.79 4.55 -15.38
C VAL A 237 -21.13 4.31 -14.68
N ASN A 238 -22.23 4.57 -15.37
CA ASN A 238 -23.55 4.32 -14.83
C ASN A 238 -23.85 2.83 -14.82
N THR A 239 -23.59 2.15 -13.71
CA THR A 239 -23.78 0.70 -13.55
C THR A 239 -25.24 0.29 -13.28
N GLY A 240 -26.21 1.18 -13.51
CA GLY A 240 -27.63 0.81 -13.50
C GLY A 240 -28.17 0.27 -12.16
N VAL A 241 -27.53 0.55 -11.03
CA VAL A 241 -28.09 0.26 -9.72
C VAL A 241 -29.28 1.20 -9.50
N VAL A 242 -30.45 0.77 -9.95
CA VAL A 242 -31.72 1.41 -9.61
C VAL A 242 -31.85 1.38 -8.08
N LYS A 243 -31.58 2.50 -7.42
CA LYS A 243 -32.04 2.72 -6.04
C LYS A 243 -33.56 2.55 -6.08
N MET A 244 -34.05 1.39 -5.63
CA MET A 244 -35.46 1.24 -5.36
C MET A 244 -35.84 2.25 -4.26
N SER A 245 -36.31 3.42 -4.69
CA SER A 245 -36.95 4.39 -3.82
C SER A 245 -38.18 3.71 -3.21
N GLY A 246 -38.05 3.31 -1.95
CA GLY A 246 -39.19 2.79 -1.20
C GLY A 246 -40.31 3.84 -1.15
N LYS A 247 -41.30 3.67 -2.02
CA LYS A 247 -42.52 4.43 -2.00
C LYS A 247 -43.22 4.18 -0.65
N ARG A 248 -43.14 5.12 0.27
CA ARG A 248 -43.97 5.10 1.48
C ARG A 248 -45.44 5.13 1.02
N GLY A 249 -46.14 4.04 1.29
CA GLY A 249 -47.60 3.98 1.07
C GLY A 249 -48.31 5.04 1.88
N PRO A 250 -49.51 5.48 1.40
CA PRO A 250 -50.27 6.51 2.07
C PRO A 250 -50.76 6.03 3.44
N LYS A 251 -50.54 6.83 4.49
CA LYS A 251 -51.11 6.61 5.81
C LYS A 251 -52.63 6.74 5.67
N SER A 252 -53.37 5.64 5.89
CA SER A 252 -54.81 5.68 6.08
C SER A 252 -55.12 6.39 7.39
N SER A 253 -55.75 7.58 7.28
CA SER A 253 -56.36 8.25 8.41
C SER A 253 -57.71 7.55 8.72
N LEU A 254 -57.75 6.75 9.78
CA LEU A 254 -59.02 6.34 10.37
C LEU A 254 -59.53 7.51 11.23
N ALA A 255 -60.53 8.22 10.71
CA ALA A 255 -61.32 9.14 11.49
C ALA A 255 -62.28 8.34 12.38
N SER A 256 -62.26 8.63 13.67
CA SER A 256 -63.20 8.18 14.66
C SER A 256 -64.59 8.83 14.48
N ARG A 257 -65.59 8.05 14.52
CA ARG A 257 -66.92 8.37 15.04
C ARG A 257 -67.30 7.35 16.10
#